data_1fb4f7c7ffae1840ad79aecaa4d2be07
#
_entry.id   1fb4f7c7ffae1840ad79aecaa4d2be07
#
_cell.length_a   1.000
_cell.length_b   1.000
_cell.length_c   1.000
_cell.angle_alpha   90.00
_cell.angle_beta   90.00
_cell.angle_gamma   90.00
#
_symmetry.space_group_name_H-M   'P 1'
#
loop_
_entity.id
_entity.type
_entity.pdbx_description
1 polymer ?
#
loop_
_entity_poly.entity_id
_entity_poly.type
_entity_poly.pdbx_seq_one_letter_code
_entity_poly.pdbx_strand_id
1 'polypeptide(L)'
;MPLVIVVGNPRPTSRTLTVAAAAADAITRAAGLAAGRQTVDLCVLARHLLLPEPSPAVEDAIDQVTAADLVLVASPTLKGTYSGLLKVFFDRLPNRALDRAVAVPLMVMGGPQHARAVDAHLRPLLAELGAAVPAPGLAVLESDLGRLDAVLGPWAGQVARALEAFRPGSPGRPALPAAAHAASPARLGSAV
;
A
#
# COMPACT_ATOMS: atom_id res chain seq x y z
N MET A 1 11.67 -10.76 -0.60
CA MET A 1 10.89 -9.55 -0.33
C MET A 1 9.49 -9.97 0.10
N PRO A 2 9.14 -9.86 1.38
CA PRO A 2 7.77 -10.03 1.85
C PRO A 2 6.85 -8.99 1.21
N LEU A 3 5.74 -9.44 0.61
CA LEU A 3 4.72 -8.58 0.01
C LEU A 3 3.52 -8.45 0.94
N VAL A 4 3.18 -7.23 1.29
CA VAL A 4 1.95 -6.90 2.03
C VAL A 4 1.02 -6.09 1.13
N ILE A 5 -0.25 -6.47 1.10
CA ILE A 5 -1.31 -5.74 0.41
C ILE A 5 -2.10 -4.95 1.45
N VAL A 6 -2.24 -3.65 1.28
CA VAL A 6 -3.13 -2.81 2.09
C VAL A 6 -4.33 -2.41 1.24
N VAL A 7 -5.53 -2.75 1.68
CA VAL A 7 -6.77 -2.45 0.95
C VAL A 7 -7.63 -1.46 1.74
N GLY A 8 -7.71 -0.23 1.22
CA GLY A 8 -8.43 0.88 1.84
C GLY A 8 -9.89 1.02 1.38
N ASN A 9 -10.61 -0.09 1.19
CA ASN A 9 -12.03 -0.01 0.82
C ASN A 9 -12.92 -0.25 2.04
N PRO A 10 -13.91 0.62 2.34
CA PRO A 10 -14.79 0.44 3.50
C PRO A 10 -15.83 -0.70 3.34
N ARG A 11 -15.93 -1.29 2.15
CA ARG A 11 -16.90 -2.37 1.86
C ARG A 11 -16.20 -3.73 1.90
N PRO A 12 -16.79 -4.74 2.58
CA PRO A 12 -16.27 -6.10 2.54
C PRO A 12 -16.38 -6.67 1.11
N THR A 13 -15.53 -7.65 0.79
CA THR A 13 -15.49 -8.31 -0.53
C THR A 13 -15.49 -7.34 -1.72
N SER A 14 -14.75 -6.25 -1.57
CA SER A 14 -14.76 -5.14 -2.52
C SER A 14 -14.04 -5.48 -3.83
N ARG A 15 -14.44 -4.82 -4.93
CA ARG A 15 -13.70 -4.86 -6.21
C ARG A 15 -12.24 -4.46 -6.02
N THR A 16 -11.95 -3.50 -5.13
CA THR A 16 -10.59 -3.09 -4.80
C THR A 16 -9.77 -4.24 -4.24
N LEU A 17 -10.34 -5.05 -3.35
CA LEU A 17 -9.68 -6.24 -2.80
C LEU A 17 -9.39 -7.26 -3.91
N THR A 18 -10.35 -7.54 -4.79
CA THR A 18 -10.18 -8.47 -5.92
C THR A 18 -9.07 -7.99 -6.85
N VAL A 19 -9.07 -6.71 -7.23
CA VAL A 19 -8.05 -6.12 -8.10
C VAL A 19 -6.67 -6.15 -7.42
N ALA A 20 -6.60 -5.81 -6.15
CA ALA A 20 -5.34 -5.82 -5.40
C ALA A 20 -4.73 -7.23 -5.30
N ALA A 21 -5.55 -8.24 -5.07
CA ALA A 21 -5.11 -9.63 -5.06
C ALA A 21 -4.55 -10.07 -6.42
N ALA A 22 -5.29 -9.80 -7.51
CA ALA A 22 -4.85 -10.10 -8.87
C ALA A 22 -3.57 -9.34 -9.26
N ALA A 23 -3.46 -8.07 -8.86
CA ALA A 23 -2.27 -7.24 -9.08
C ALA A 23 -1.04 -7.80 -8.34
N ALA A 24 -1.20 -8.22 -7.09
CA ALA A 24 -0.14 -8.86 -6.32
C ALA A 24 0.33 -10.17 -6.97
N ASP A 25 -0.60 -11.00 -7.48
CA ASP A 25 -0.27 -12.22 -8.22
C ASP A 25 0.49 -11.91 -9.52
N ALA A 26 0.08 -10.88 -10.24
CA ALA A 26 0.76 -10.45 -11.46
C ALA A 26 2.20 -9.95 -11.17
N ILE A 27 2.39 -9.13 -10.12
CA ILE A 27 3.71 -8.66 -9.68
C ILE A 27 4.57 -9.86 -9.25
N THR A 28 4.03 -10.75 -8.43
CA THR A 28 4.75 -11.94 -7.93
C THR A 28 5.28 -12.79 -9.08
N ARG A 29 4.44 -13.06 -10.09
CA ARG A 29 4.85 -13.80 -11.31
C ARG A 29 5.89 -13.05 -12.13
N ALA A 30 5.64 -11.75 -12.40
CA ALA A 30 6.52 -10.95 -13.26
C ALA A 30 7.90 -10.71 -12.64
N ALA A 31 7.97 -10.51 -11.32
CA ALA A 31 9.22 -10.25 -10.59
C ALA A 31 9.90 -11.52 -10.05
N GLY A 32 9.29 -12.71 -10.21
CA GLY A 32 9.84 -13.96 -9.67
C GLY A 32 9.97 -13.94 -8.15
N LEU A 33 9.00 -13.33 -7.45
CA LEU A 33 9.00 -13.29 -5.99
C LEU A 33 8.55 -14.63 -5.41
N ALA A 34 9.01 -14.95 -4.19
CA ALA A 34 8.52 -16.13 -3.48
C ALA A 34 7.01 -16.03 -3.24
N ALA A 35 6.33 -17.18 -3.35
CA ALA A 35 4.92 -17.25 -3.00
C ALA A 35 4.75 -16.99 -1.50
N GLY A 36 3.86 -16.07 -1.17
CA GLY A 36 3.53 -15.67 0.19
C GLY A 36 3.28 -14.18 0.24
N ARG A 37 2.02 -13.83 0.51
CA ARG A 37 1.60 -12.45 0.71
C ARG A 37 0.68 -12.37 1.91
N GLN A 38 0.71 -11.26 2.59
CA GLN A 38 -0.24 -10.91 3.64
C GLN A 38 -1.19 -9.84 3.10
N THR A 39 -2.43 -9.85 3.56
CA THR A 39 -3.43 -8.84 3.17
C THR A 39 -4.01 -8.19 4.41
N VAL A 40 -3.83 -6.89 4.50
CA VAL A 40 -4.44 -6.02 5.49
C VAL A 40 -5.67 -5.38 4.84
N ASP A 41 -6.84 -5.98 5.04
CA ASP A 41 -8.11 -5.41 4.60
C ASP A 41 -8.65 -4.47 5.68
N LEU A 42 -8.56 -3.17 5.43
CA LEU A 42 -8.95 -2.15 6.40
C LEU A 42 -10.45 -2.12 6.70
N CYS A 43 -11.27 -2.75 5.86
CA CYS A 43 -12.70 -2.93 6.13
C CYS A 43 -12.93 -3.69 7.46
N VAL A 44 -12.11 -4.69 7.73
CA VAL A 44 -12.19 -5.50 8.96
C VAL A 44 -11.79 -4.68 10.18
N LEU A 45 -10.86 -3.75 10.02
CA LEU A 45 -10.32 -2.92 11.10
C LEU A 45 -11.10 -1.61 11.31
N ALA A 46 -12.01 -1.26 10.40
CA ALA A 46 -12.61 0.08 10.30
C ALA A 46 -13.16 0.61 11.63
N ARG A 47 -13.87 -0.25 12.40
CA ARG A 47 -14.47 0.12 13.68
C ARG A 47 -13.46 0.40 14.79
N HIS A 48 -12.21 -0.09 14.65
CA HIS A 48 -11.16 0.05 15.65
C HIS A 48 -10.20 1.20 15.38
N LEU A 49 -10.18 1.71 14.14
CA LEU A 49 -9.19 2.69 13.70
C LEU A 49 -9.34 4.06 14.38
N LEU A 50 -10.56 4.44 14.78
CA LEU A 50 -10.83 5.73 15.44
C LEU A 50 -11.09 5.61 16.94
N LEU A 51 -10.96 4.41 17.51
CA LEU A 51 -11.08 4.23 18.94
C LEU A 51 -9.83 4.79 19.64
N PRO A 52 -9.98 5.45 20.81
CA PRO A 52 -8.85 5.95 21.57
C PRO A 52 -8.02 4.82 22.20
N GLU A 53 -8.66 3.68 22.49
CA GLU A 53 -7.99 2.50 23.05
C GLU A 53 -7.18 1.76 21.98
N PRO A 54 -5.97 1.28 22.31
CA PRO A 54 -5.21 0.41 21.41
C PRO A 54 -6.00 -0.85 21.04
N SER A 55 -5.95 -1.22 19.77
CA SER A 55 -6.56 -2.44 19.27
C SER A 55 -5.48 -3.41 18.80
N PRO A 56 -5.34 -4.59 19.40
CA PRO A 56 -4.33 -5.56 18.97
C PRO A 56 -4.36 -5.84 17.47
N ALA A 57 -5.56 -5.95 16.87
CA ALA A 57 -5.69 -6.19 15.45
C ALA A 57 -5.17 -5.01 14.58
N VAL A 58 -5.26 -3.78 15.07
CA VAL A 58 -4.71 -2.61 14.39
C VAL A 58 -3.19 -2.56 14.55
N GLU A 59 -2.68 -2.85 15.74
CA GLU A 59 -1.23 -2.91 16.01
C GLU A 59 -0.57 -4.02 15.19
N ASP A 60 -1.15 -5.21 15.14
CA ASP A 60 -0.67 -6.32 14.29
C ASP A 60 -0.62 -5.91 12.79
N ALA A 61 -1.63 -5.18 12.33
CA ALA A 61 -1.66 -4.68 10.95
C ALA A 61 -0.58 -3.62 10.69
N ILE A 62 -0.33 -2.72 11.65
CA ILE A 62 0.75 -1.74 11.60
C ILE A 62 2.10 -2.46 11.53
N ASP A 63 2.33 -3.45 12.39
CA ASP A 63 3.58 -4.21 12.42
C ASP A 63 3.82 -4.96 11.11
N GLN A 64 2.77 -5.59 10.53
CA GLN A 64 2.88 -6.25 9.23
C GLN A 64 3.29 -5.28 8.11
N VAL A 65 2.68 -4.09 8.09
CA VAL A 65 2.96 -3.09 7.05
C VAL A 65 4.34 -2.48 7.21
N THR A 66 4.77 -2.19 8.44
CA THR A 66 6.09 -1.60 8.71
C THR A 66 7.25 -2.58 8.51
N ALA A 67 7.00 -3.88 8.67
CA ALA A 67 7.99 -4.93 8.44
C ALA A 67 8.12 -5.36 6.96
N ALA A 68 7.25 -4.87 6.07
CA ALA A 68 7.22 -5.28 4.68
C ALA A 68 8.37 -4.65 3.86
N ASP A 69 8.95 -5.43 2.94
CA ASP A 69 9.88 -4.90 1.93
C ASP A 69 9.13 -4.30 0.72
N LEU A 70 7.94 -4.84 0.43
CA LEU A 70 7.08 -4.43 -0.69
C LEU A 70 5.65 -4.27 -0.22
N VAL A 71 5.08 -3.09 -0.41
CA VAL A 71 3.71 -2.78 -0.03
C VAL A 71 2.89 -2.38 -1.26
N LEU A 72 1.90 -3.20 -1.61
CA LEU A 72 0.89 -2.85 -2.60
C LEU A 72 -0.27 -2.14 -1.90
N VAL A 73 -0.45 -0.86 -2.17
CA VAL A 73 -1.51 -0.06 -1.56
C VAL A 73 -2.64 0.15 -2.55
N ALA A 74 -3.81 -0.38 -2.22
CA ALA A 74 -4.99 -0.33 -3.06
C ALA A 74 -6.13 0.45 -2.40
N SER A 75 -6.71 1.41 -3.13
CA SER A 75 -7.85 2.19 -2.68
C SER A 75 -8.92 2.33 -3.77
N PRO A 76 -10.20 2.39 -3.43
CA PRO A 76 -11.19 2.92 -4.37
C PRO A 76 -10.98 4.44 -4.51
N THR A 77 -11.40 5.00 -5.63
CA THR A 77 -11.52 6.45 -5.76
C THR A 77 -12.86 6.91 -5.19
N LEU A 78 -12.82 7.64 -4.10
CA LEU A 78 -13.98 8.26 -3.45
C LEU A 78 -13.80 9.78 -3.44
N LYS A 79 -14.74 10.50 -4.09
CA LYS A 79 -14.67 11.98 -4.18
C LYS A 79 -13.35 12.48 -4.76
N GLY A 80 -12.82 11.76 -5.77
CA GLY A 80 -11.63 12.17 -6.52
C GLY A 80 -10.29 11.81 -5.92
N THR A 81 -10.26 11.09 -4.79
CA THR A 81 -9.02 10.67 -4.11
C THR A 81 -9.15 9.28 -3.48
N TYR A 82 -8.12 8.81 -2.82
CA TYR A 82 -8.16 7.58 -2.00
C TYR A 82 -9.18 7.72 -0.85
N SER A 83 -9.57 6.61 -0.26
CA SER A 83 -10.59 6.59 0.80
C SER A 83 -10.09 7.22 2.10
N GLY A 84 -11.00 7.82 2.88
CA GLY A 84 -10.71 8.29 4.23
C GLY A 84 -10.26 7.15 5.16
N LEU A 85 -10.79 5.92 4.95
CA LEU A 85 -10.38 4.75 5.72
C LEU A 85 -8.88 4.45 5.56
N LEU A 86 -8.36 4.54 4.33
CA LEU A 86 -6.92 4.38 4.08
C LEU A 86 -6.11 5.45 4.80
N LYS A 87 -6.58 6.71 4.75
CA LYS A 87 -5.90 7.82 5.41
C LYS A 87 -5.85 7.65 6.92
N VAL A 88 -6.98 7.29 7.55
CA VAL A 88 -7.05 7.04 8.99
C VAL A 88 -6.08 5.94 9.43
N PHE A 89 -5.94 4.86 8.67
CA PHE A 89 -4.98 3.82 8.97
C PHE A 89 -3.53 4.34 8.86
N PHE A 90 -3.21 5.07 7.78
CA PHE A 90 -1.86 5.60 7.60
C PHE A 90 -1.49 6.70 8.60
N ASP A 91 -2.46 7.43 9.15
CA ASP A 91 -2.23 8.38 10.24
C ASP A 91 -1.85 7.71 11.57
N ARG A 92 -2.10 6.39 11.69
CA ARG A 92 -1.68 5.60 12.85
C ARG A 92 -0.25 5.05 12.72
N LEU A 93 0.31 5.05 11.52
CA LEU A 93 1.68 4.57 11.31
C LEU A 93 2.69 5.52 11.97
N PRO A 94 3.80 5.01 12.49
CA PRO A 94 4.93 5.83 12.92
C PRO A 94 5.44 6.73 11.79
N ASN A 95 6.07 7.83 12.14
CA ASN A 95 6.70 8.70 11.17
C ASN A 95 7.71 7.90 10.34
N ARG A 96 7.65 8.05 8.99
CA ARG A 96 8.51 7.33 8.05
C ARG A 96 8.47 5.80 8.17
N ALA A 97 7.30 5.26 8.53
CA ALA A 97 7.10 3.83 8.76
C ALA A 97 7.49 2.92 7.57
N LEU A 98 7.50 3.46 6.36
CA LEU A 98 7.78 2.73 5.12
C LEU A 98 9.16 3.07 4.51
N ASP A 99 10.08 3.67 5.25
CA ASP A 99 11.38 4.10 4.69
C ASP A 99 12.29 2.93 4.26
N ARG A 100 11.95 1.69 4.63
CA ARG A 100 12.59 0.46 4.16
C ARG A 100 11.85 -0.25 3.03
N ALA A 101 10.66 0.22 2.69
CA ALA A 101 9.76 -0.43 1.75
C ALA A 101 9.78 0.21 0.37
N VAL A 102 9.52 -0.62 -0.63
CA VAL A 102 9.03 -0.16 -1.93
C VAL A 102 7.51 -0.19 -1.89
N ALA A 103 6.86 0.91 -2.23
CA ALA A 103 5.41 0.96 -2.33
C ALA A 103 4.95 1.03 -3.78
N VAL A 104 3.83 0.36 -4.06
CA VAL A 104 3.19 0.32 -5.38
C VAL A 104 1.75 0.81 -5.22
N PRO A 105 1.41 2.00 -5.72
CA PRO A 105 0.07 2.56 -5.60
C PRO A 105 -0.89 2.01 -6.66
N LEU A 106 -2.11 1.68 -6.24
CA LEU A 106 -3.20 1.20 -7.08
C LEU A 106 -4.51 1.87 -6.68
N MET A 107 -5.29 2.35 -7.65
CA MET A 107 -6.64 2.86 -7.39
C MET A 107 -7.65 2.28 -8.36
N VAL A 108 -8.83 1.90 -7.83
CA VAL A 108 -9.98 1.43 -8.61
C VAL A 108 -11.01 2.55 -8.68
N MET A 109 -11.51 2.84 -9.88
CA MET A 109 -12.34 4.01 -10.13
C MET A 109 -13.50 3.73 -11.09
N GLY A 110 -14.60 4.46 -10.89
CA GLY A 110 -15.78 4.37 -11.75
C GLY A 110 -15.65 5.14 -13.07
N GLY A 111 -14.73 6.10 -13.18
CA GLY A 111 -14.58 6.91 -14.38
C GLY A 111 -13.16 7.39 -14.66
N PRO A 112 -12.78 7.57 -15.93
CA PRO A 112 -11.40 7.85 -16.35
C PRO A 112 -10.89 9.24 -15.91
N GLN A 113 -11.78 10.17 -15.58
CA GLN A 113 -11.41 11.51 -15.08
C GLN A 113 -10.60 11.48 -13.79
N HIS A 114 -10.65 10.37 -13.06
CA HIS A 114 -9.92 10.17 -11.82
C HIS A 114 -8.59 9.42 -11.98
N ALA A 115 -8.20 9.04 -13.20
CA ALA A 115 -7.00 8.23 -13.43
C ALA A 115 -5.71 8.86 -12.88
N ARG A 116 -5.64 10.18 -12.88
CA ARG A 116 -4.48 10.90 -12.32
C ARG A 116 -4.40 10.87 -10.79
N ALA A 117 -5.48 10.52 -10.09
CA ALA A 117 -5.52 10.55 -8.62
C ALA A 117 -4.50 9.59 -7.98
N VAL A 118 -4.17 8.49 -8.64
CA VAL A 118 -3.20 7.53 -8.14
C VAL A 118 -1.81 8.16 -7.99
N ASP A 119 -1.36 8.92 -8.98
CA ASP A 119 -0.06 9.58 -8.94
C ASP A 119 -0.10 10.96 -8.27
N ALA A 120 -1.24 11.68 -8.36
CA ALA A 120 -1.38 12.99 -7.76
C ALA A 120 -1.65 12.97 -6.25
N HIS A 121 -2.29 11.92 -5.73
CA HIS A 121 -2.69 11.86 -4.34
C HIS A 121 -2.07 10.69 -3.58
N LEU A 122 -2.16 9.45 -4.11
CA LEU A 122 -1.70 8.27 -3.37
C LEU A 122 -0.17 8.16 -3.35
N ARG A 123 0.51 8.43 -4.48
CA ARG A 123 1.97 8.42 -4.55
C ARG A 123 2.62 9.40 -3.56
N PRO A 124 2.23 10.68 -3.46
CA PRO A 124 2.81 11.61 -2.49
C PRO A 124 2.61 11.16 -1.04
N LEU A 125 1.45 10.58 -0.71
CA LEU A 125 1.19 10.04 0.62
C LEU A 125 2.18 8.92 0.98
N LEU A 126 2.44 8.00 0.04
CA LEU A 126 3.39 6.90 0.27
C LEU A 126 4.83 7.41 0.39
N ALA A 127 5.19 8.42 -0.39
CA ALA A 127 6.50 9.08 -0.30
C ALA A 127 6.68 9.80 1.06
N GLU A 128 5.63 10.44 1.58
CA GLU A 128 5.64 11.08 2.91
C GLU A 128 5.87 10.05 4.03
N LEU A 129 5.30 8.84 3.87
CA LEU A 129 5.56 7.72 4.78
C LEU A 129 6.98 7.12 4.64
N GLY A 130 7.80 7.67 3.74
CA GLY A 130 9.19 7.26 3.54
C GLY A 130 9.39 6.21 2.45
N ALA A 131 8.33 5.66 1.85
CA ALA A 131 8.47 4.61 0.86
C ALA A 131 9.13 5.09 -0.44
N ALA A 132 9.97 4.21 -1.03
CA ALA A 132 10.34 4.38 -2.42
C ALA A 132 9.16 3.98 -3.33
N VAL A 133 8.80 4.82 -4.31
CA VAL A 133 7.68 4.56 -5.24
C VAL A 133 8.20 4.61 -6.69
N PRO A 134 9.05 3.66 -7.12
CA PRO A 134 9.75 3.74 -8.39
C PRO A 134 8.89 3.35 -9.60
N ALA A 135 7.81 2.58 -9.38
CA ALA A 135 6.92 2.12 -10.43
C ALA A 135 5.78 3.11 -10.68
N PRO A 136 5.20 3.13 -11.90
CA PRO A 136 4.00 3.90 -12.15
C PRO A 136 2.82 3.39 -11.32
N GLY A 137 1.99 4.30 -10.84
CA GLY A 137 0.73 3.95 -10.20
C GLY A 137 -0.25 3.31 -11.19
N LEU A 138 -1.08 2.38 -10.70
CA LEU A 138 -2.11 1.74 -11.51
C LEU A 138 -3.48 2.33 -11.23
N ALA A 139 -4.10 2.89 -12.28
CA ALA A 139 -5.50 3.27 -12.30
C ALA A 139 -6.31 2.20 -13.02
N VAL A 140 -7.23 1.52 -12.33
CA VAL A 140 -8.10 0.48 -12.89
C VAL A 140 -9.52 1.01 -12.96
N LEU A 141 -10.11 1.03 -14.15
CA LEU A 141 -11.52 1.33 -14.32
C LEU A 141 -12.38 0.12 -13.91
N GLU A 142 -13.52 0.35 -13.29
CA GLU A 142 -14.47 -0.72 -12.99
C GLU A 142 -14.95 -1.45 -14.26
N SER A 143 -14.98 -0.75 -15.41
CA SER A 143 -15.27 -1.35 -16.72
C SER A 143 -14.20 -2.35 -17.20
N ASP A 144 -12.98 -2.27 -16.66
CA ASP A 144 -11.86 -3.11 -17.08
C ASP A 144 -11.77 -4.42 -16.28
N LEU A 145 -12.64 -4.63 -15.29
CA LEU A 145 -12.61 -5.83 -14.45
C LEU A 145 -12.77 -7.14 -15.25
N GLY A 146 -13.53 -7.11 -16.34
CA GLY A 146 -13.68 -8.28 -17.24
C GLY A 146 -12.45 -8.62 -18.06
N ARG A 147 -11.45 -7.73 -18.14
CA ARG A 147 -10.20 -7.92 -18.89
C ARG A 147 -8.96 -7.56 -18.03
N LEU A 148 -9.05 -7.83 -16.75
CA LEU A 148 -8.07 -7.40 -15.76
C LEU A 148 -6.66 -7.89 -16.08
N ASP A 149 -6.48 -9.11 -16.59
CA ASP A 149 -5.18 -9.64 -16.96
C ASP A 149 -4.48 -8.81 -18.05
N ALA A 150 -5.24 -8.29 -19.01
CA ALA A 150 -4.70 -7.43 -20.07
C ALA A 150 -4.21 -6.08 -19.53
N VAL A 151 -4.81 -5.58 -18.43
CA VAL A 151 -4.39 -4.35 -17.74
C VAL A 151 -3.19 -4.62 -16.85
N LEU A 152 -3.23 -5.71 -16.08
CA LEU A 152 -2.22 -6.01 -15.07
C LEU A 152 -0.90 -6.50 -15.67
N GLY A 153 -0.93 -7.26 -16.75
CA GLY A 153 0.28 -7.89 -17.31
C GLY A 153 1.37 -6.87 -17.68
N PRO A 154 1.11 -5.89 -18.56
CA PRO A 154 2.08 -4.86 -18.93
C PRO A 154 2.57 -4.04 -17.74
N TRP A 155 1.67 -3.68 -16.83
CA TRP A 155 1.99 -2.91 -15.64
C TRP A 155 2.86 -3.70 -14.66
N ALA A 156 2.55 -4.96 -14.39
CA ALA A 156 3.35 -5.82 -13.53
C ALA A 156 4.77 -6.01 -14.06
N GLY A 157 4.96 -6.06 -15.39
CA GLY A 157 6.27 -6.04 -16.00
C GLY A 157 7.06 -4.74 -15.74
N GLN A 158 6.38 -3.60 -15.70
CA GLN A 158 7.03 -2.33 -15.34
C GLN A 158 7.42 -2.31 -13.86
N VAL A 159 6.52 -2.78 -12.98
CA VAL A 159 6.82 -2.92 -11.54
C VAL A 159 8.00 -3.86 -11.34
N ALA A 160 8.03 -5.02 -11.98
CA ALA A 160 9.13 -5.98 -11.86
C ALA A 160 10.48 -5.37 -12.22
N ARG A 161 10.56 -4.64 -13.34
CA ARG A 161 11.79 -3.91 -13.73
C ARG A 161 12.20 -2.85 -12.70
N ALA A 162 11.23 -2.11 -12.17
CA ALA A 162 11.49 -1.10 -11.14
C ALA A 162 12.00 -1.73 -9.83
N LEU A 163 11.54 -2.94 -9.49
CA LEU A 163 11.96 -3.66 -8.29
C LEU A 163 13.40 -4.22 -8.38
N GLU A 164 13.96 -4.40 -9.58
CA GLU A 164 15.33 -4.94 -9.75
C GLU A 164 16.37 -4.11 -9.01
N ALA A 165 16.24 -2.78 -9.03
CA ALA A 165 17.14 -1.87 -8.33
C ALA A 165 17.07 -1.98 -6.78
N PHE A 166 16.00 -2.58 -6.25
CA PHE A 166 15.76 -2.72 -4.82
C PHE A 166 15.97 -4.15 -4.29
N ARG A 167 16.42 -5.06 -5.13
CA ARG A 167 16.73 -6.43 -4.71
C ARG A 167 17.95 -6.45 -3.77
N PRO A 168 18.01 -7.35 -2.79
CA PRO A 168 19.20 -7.57 -2.00
C PRO A 168 20.40 -7.87 -2.92
N GLY A 169 21.50 -7.11 -2.77
CA GLY A 169 22.72 -7.29 -3.58
C GLY A 169 22.74 -6.56 -4.92
N SER A 170 21.71 -5.79 -5.29
CA SER A 170 21.75 -4.95 -6.50
C SER A 170 22.82 -3.85 -6.37
N PRO A 171 23.74 -3.70 -7.37
CA PRO A 171 24.66 -2.58 -7.40
C PRO A 171 23.85 -1.29 -7.58
N GLY A 172 23.94 -0.37 -6.61
CA GLY A 172 23.21 0.91 -6.65
C GLY A 172 21.88 0.92 -5.92
N ARG A 173 21.59 -0.07 -5.05
CA ARG A 173 20.46 0.03 -4.12
C ARG A 173 20.54 1.39 -3.42
N PRO A 174 19.55 2.31 -3.59
CA PRO A 174 19.51 3.52 -2.80
C PRO A 174 19.60 3.10 -1.33
N ALA A 175 20.54 3.67 -0.58
CA ALA A 175 20.58 3.47 0.86
C ALA A 175 19.23 3.98 1.39
N LEU A 176 18.31 3.05 1.64
CA LEU A 176 17.14 3.37 2.41
C LEU A 176 17.67 3.85 3.77
N PRO A 177 17.32 5.05 4.23
CA PRO A 177 17.89 5.58 5.46
C PRO A 177 17.69 4.57 6.58
N ALA A 178 18.77 4.21 7.27
CA ALA A 178 18.70 3.31 8.40
C ALA A 178 17.69 3.89 9.40
N ALA A 179 16.65 3.11 9.72
CA ALA A 179 15.71 3.49 10.76
C ALA A 179 16.50 3.74 12.04
N ALA A 180 16.66 5.00 12.41
CA ALA A 180 16.99 5.33 13.78
C ALA A 180 15.80 4.81 14.60
N HIS A 181 16.00 3.75 15.36
CA HIS A 181 15.08 3.33 16.41
C HIS A 181 14.98 4.49 17.41
N ALA A 182 14.13 5.47 17.11
CA ALA A 182 13.67 6.42 18.10
C ALA A 182 12.72 5.66 19.01
N ALA A 183 13.16 5.48 20.24
CA ALA A 183 12.34 4.99 21.34
C ALA A 183 10.94 5.63 21.27
N SER A 184 9.92 4.79 21.42
CA SER A 184 8.52 5.16 21.52
C SER A 184 8.36 6.50 22.27
N PRO A 185 7.71 7.52 21.71
CA PRO A 185 7.43 8.73 22.47
C PRO A 185 6.52 8.36 23.63
N ALA A 186 6.96 8.73 24.80
CA ALA A 186 6.21 8.62 26.03
C ALA A 186 4.76 9.06 25.82
N ARG A 187 3.84 8.27 26.37
CA ARG A 187 2.41 8.53 26.50
C ARG A 187 2.16 10.01 26.76
N LEU A 188 1.37 10.64 25.90
CA LEU A 188 0.77 11.93 26.23
C LEU A 188 0.00 11.73 27.53
N GLY A 189 0.57 12.25 28.60
CA GLY A 189 -0.02 12.23 29.92
C GLY A 189 -1.35 12.99 29.89
N SER A 190 -2.34 12.39 30.52
CA SER A 190 -3.57 13.01 30.93
C SER A 190 -3.31 14.38 31.58
N ALA A 191 -3.84 15.43 30.95
CA ALA A 191 -4.06 16.70 31.62
C ALA A 191 -5.48 17.18 31.27
N VAL A 192 -6.34 17.07 32.28
CA VAL A 192 -7.65 17.66 32.54
C VAL A 192 -8.80 17.23 31.67
#